data_12aacd68bc2009032e94e94b2a6fcbe4
#
_entry.id   12aacd68bc2009032e94e94b2a6fcbe4
#
_cell.length_a   1.000
_cell.length_b   1.000
_cell.length_c   1.000
_cell.angle_alpha   90.00
_cell.angle_beta   90.00
_cell.angle_gamma   90.00
#
_symmetry.space_group_name_H-M   'P 1'
#
loop_
_entity.id
_entity.type
_entity.pdbx_description
1 polymer ?
#
loop_
_entity_poly.entity_id
_entity_poly.type
_entity_poly.pdbx_seq_one_letter_code
_entity_poly.pdbx_strand_id
1 'polypeptide(L)'
;MLVKKMLRTAWLYKAQFISMILMVMLGVGVFVGFNMEWASIERNMFSFFDDCNFADYRLVNERGYSAEDAEKIVDIEGVDSVGRFLTVNVDVKNAAGNSVALAVTTNFNVSSFVLTSGDEYDPESEDGVWISDRYAEKNGIKKGDAISFVYGNAEITGKIKGFIKAAEQMICVRDKTQLMPDFSTHGYAYVSPALYKNATGLDYYPQINVVSNLQKDDFSEKVNAALGKTTIVLTKEDTIAYSQAEGEVDEGKTMG
;
A
#
# COMPACT_ATOMS: atom_id res chain seq x y z
N MET A 1 40.16 -3.24 52.17
CA MET A 1 41.47 -3.38 51.48
C MET A 1 41.32 -3.86 50.03
N LEU A 2 40.42 -4.78 49.69
CA LEU A 2 40.24 -5.34 48.34
C LEU A 2 39.89 -4.31 47.28
N VAL A 3 38.89 -3.41 47.53
CA VAL A 3 38.43 -2.38 46.60
C VAL A 3 39.53 -1.39 46.22
N LYS A 4 40.36 -0.95 47.18
CA LYS A 4 41.51 -0.04 46.90
C LYS A 4 42.56 -0.74 45.99
N LYS A 5 42.76 -2.05 46.16
CA LYS A 5 43.68 -2.82 45.31
C LYS A 5 43.14 -3.00 43.91
N MET A 6 41.83 -3.25 43.76
CA MET A 6 41.16 -3.36 42.47
C MET A 6 41.20 -2.03 41.70
N LEU A 7 40.87 -0.91 42.35
CA LEU A 7 40.95 0.43 41.76
C LEU A 7 42.35 0.80 41.27
N ARG A 8 43.39 0.46 42.07
CA ARG A 8 44.80 0.72 41.67
C ARG A 8 45.20 -0.17 40.49
N THR A 9 44.75 -1.41 40.40
CA THR A 9 45.00 -2.31 39.26
C THR A 9 44.27 -1.79 38.02
N ALA A 10 43.02 -1.36 38.14
CA ALA A 10 42.27 -0.78 37.05
C ALA A 10 42.95 0.48 36.50
N TRP A 11 43.52 1.32 37.35
CA TRP A 11 44.27 2.52 36.97
C TRP A 11 45.59 2.20 36.25
N LEU A 12 46.30 1.15 36.63
CA LEU A 12 47.51 0.70 35.95
C LEU A 12 47.21 0.16 34.54
N TYR A 13 46.08 -0.51 34.36
CA TYR A 13 45.66 -1.09 33.08
C TYR A 13 44.51 -0.29 32.41
N LYS A 14 44.45 1.01 32.66
CA LYS A 14 43.37 1.90 32.19
C LYS A 14 43.08 1.77 30.69
N ALA A 15 44.11 1.63 29.85
CA ALA A 15 43.94 1.50 28.41
C ALA A 15 43.20 0.19 28.03
N GLN A 16 43.50 -0.93 28.69
CA GLN A 16 42.80 -2.19 28.49
C GLN A 16 41.35 -2.14 28.97
N PHE A 17 41.09 -1.51 30.15
CA PHE A 17 39.75 -1.36 30.67
C PHE A 17 38.90 -0.46 29.77
N ILE A 18 39.46 0.67 29.30
CA ILE A 18 38.80 1.61 28.39
C ILE A 18 38.49 0.89 27.06
N SER A 19 39.43 0.15 26.49
CA SER A 19 39.23 -0.62 25.26
C SER A 19 38.10 -1.67 25.40
N MET A 20 38.07 -2.40 26.54
CA MET A 20 37.04 -3.39 26.82
C MET A 20 35.65 -2.75 26.99
N ILE A 21 35.58 -1.61 27.70
CA ILE A 21 34.33 -0.84 27.85
C ILE A 21 33.84 -0.34 26.49
N LEU A 22 34.73 0.23 25.67
CA LEU A 22 34.38 0.71 24.33
C LEU A 22 33.87 -0.44 23.44
N MET A 23 34.50 -1.62 23.50
CA MET A 23 34.07 -2.79 22.73
C MET A 23 32.67 -3.28 23.16
N VAL A 24 32.41 -3.33 24.48
CA VAL A 24 31.09 -3.69 25.01
C VAL A 24 30.06 -2.61 24.63
N MET A 25 30.38 -1.32 24.76
CA MET A 25 29.49 -0.24 24.36
C MET A 25 29.15 -0.30 22.85
N LEU A 26 30.14 -0.59 22.02
CA LEU A 26 29.94 -0.73 20.58
C LEU A 26 29.01 -1.91 20.27
N GLY A 27 29.27 -3.08 20.88
CA GLY A 27 28.45 -4.26 20.69
C GLY A 27 26.99 -4.06 21.13
N VAL A 28 26.80 -3.50 22.34
CA VAL A 28 25.46 -3.17 22.83
C VAL A 28 24.80 -2.09 21.99
N GLY A 29 25.55 -1.06 21.58
CA GLY A 29 25.03 0.04 20.77
C GLY A 29 24.55 -0.44 19.39
N VAL A 30 25.32 -1.30 18.74
CA VAL A 30 24.93 -1.92 17.45
C VAL A 30 23.68 -2.79 17.62
N PHE A 31 23.67 -3.66 18.62
CA PHE A 31 22.52 -4.54 18.88
C PHE A 31 21.23 -3.74 19.16
N VAL A 32 21.29 -2.76 20.05
CA VAL A 32 20.14 -1.90 20.35
C VAL A 32 19.72 -1.08 19.12
N GLY A 33 20.69 -0.57 18.35
CA GLY A 33 20.44 0.19 17.12
C GLY A 33 19.66 -0.63 16.10
N PHE A 34 20.07 -1.85 15.81
CA PHE A 34 19.33 -2.75 14.90
C PHE A 34 17.92 -3.05 15.38
N ASN A 35 17.76 -3.38 16.68
CA ASN A 35 16.41 -3.65 17.22
C ASN A 35 15.49 -2.42 17.13
N MET A 36 16.00 -1.22 17.36
CA MET A 36 15.21 0.01 17.24
C MET A 36 14.86 0.32 15.78
N GLU A 37 15.76 0.04 14.85
CA GLU A 37 15.53 0.22 13.42
C GLU A 37 14.39 -0.68 12.93
N TRP A 38 14.43 -1.97 13.23
CA TRP A 38 13.37 -2.92 12.88
C TRP A 38 12.03 -2.55 13.50
N ALA A 39 11.98 -2.21 14.78
CA ALA A 39 10.75 -1.77 15.43
C ALA A 39 10.16 -0.49 14.79
N SER A 40 11.03 0.38 14.27
CA SER A 40 10.59 1.59 13.56
C SER A 40 10.04 1.27 12.17
N ILE A 41 10.70 0.36 11.43
CA ILE A 41 10.25 -0.09 10.10
C ILE A 41 8.88 -0.76 10.24
N GLU A 42 8.73 -1.71 11.17
CA GLU A 42 7.48 -2.39 11.45
C GLU A 42 6.35 -1.40 11.71
N ARG A 43 6.56 -0.48 12.67
CA ARG A 43 5.56 0.52 13.04
C ARG A 43 5.16 1.40 11.87
N ASN A 44 6.14 1.92 11.11
CA ASN A 44 5.87 2.82 9.99
C ASN A 44 5.14 2.09 8.87
N MET A 45 5.45 0.82 8.63
CA MET A 45 4.84 0.01 7.59
C MET A 45 3.38 -0.30 7.90
N PHE A 46 3.07 -0.79 9.11
CA PHE A 46 1.69 -1.04 9.50
C PHE A 46 0.89 0.25 9.67
N SER A 47 1.49 1.33 10.20
CA SER A 47 0.84 2.65 10.22
C SER A 47 0.47 3.12 8.80
N PHE A 48 1.30 2.84 7.79
CA PHE A 48 0.98 3.19 6.42
C PHE A 48 -0.19 2.38 5.85
N PHE A 49 -0.33 1.09 6.21
CA PHE A 49 -1.52 0.32 5.86
C PHE A 49 -2.78 0.88 6.51
N ASP A 50 -2.69 1.27 7.80
CA ASP A 50 -3.79 1.88 8.53
C ASP A 50 -4.17 3.25 7.93
N ASP A 51 -3.19 4.11 7.62
CA ASP A 51 -3.40 5.42 6.99
C ASP A 51 -4.08 5.33 5.61
N CYS A 52 -3.85 4.22 4.90
CA CYS A 52 -4.49 3.95 3.61
C CYS A 52 -5.82 3.19 3.75
N ASN A 53 -6.31 2.89 4.95
CA ASN A 53 -7.46 2.02 5.17
C ASN A 53 -7.37 0.74 4.32
N PHE A 54 -6.24 0.03 4.44
CA PHE A 54 -5.96 -1.16 3.64
C PHE A 54 -7.01 -2.23 3.90
N ALA A 55 -7.61 -2.77 2.85
CA ALA A 55 -8.72 -3.71 2.99
C ALA A 55 -8.33 -4.98 3.73
N ASP A 56 -9.14 -5.42 4.70
CA ASP A 56 -8.99 -6.71 5.38
C ASP A 56 -9.41 -7.87 4.48
N TYR A 57 -10.44 -7.64 3.65
CA TYR A 57 -10.97 -8.63 2.72
C TYR A 57 -11.12 -8.08 1.32
N ARG A 58 -10.88 -8.95 0.33
CA ARG A 58 -11.09 -8.69 -1.09
C ARG A 58 -11.95 -9.77 -1.69
N LEU A 59 -13.06 -9.37 -2.31
CA LEU A 59 -13.95 -10.25 -3.05
C LEU A 59 -13.63 -10.08 -4.54
N VAL A 60 -13.36 -11.16 -5.25
CA VAL A 60 -12.96 -11.10 -6.67
C VAL A 60 -14.01 -11.81 -7.53
N ASN A 61 -14.43 -11.14 -8.59
CA ASN A 61 -15.37 -11.67 -9.58
C ASN A 61 -15.09 -11.09 -10.97
N GLU A 62 -14.71 -11.92 -11.90
CA GLU A 62 -14.42 -11.50 -13.29
C GLU A 62 -15.62 -10.85 -14.01
N ARG A 63 -16.84 -11.12 -13.59
CA ARG A 63 -18.06 -10.47 -14.13
C ARG A 63 -18.30 -9.07 -13.57
N GLY A 64 -17.53 -8.69 -12.55
CA GLY A 64 -17.70 -7.46 -11.81
C GLY A 64 -18.77 -7.54 -10.72
N TYR A 65 -18.81 -6.48 -9.92
CA TYR A 65 -19.79 -6.28 -8.85
C TYR A 65 -20.60 -5.00 -9.12
N SER A 66 -21.90 -5.08 -8.88
CA SER A 66 -22.80 -3.93 -8.96
C SER A 66 -22.72 -3.05 -7.70
N ALA A 67 -23.32 -1.87 -7.75
CA ALA A 67 -23.50 -1.05 -6.55
C ALA A 67 -24.36 -1.75 -5.49
N GLU A 68 -25.42 -2.46 -5.94
CA GLU A 68 -26.31 -3.24 -5.07
C GLU A 68 -25.55 -4.36 -4.33
N ASP A 69 -24.56 -5.02 -4.99
CA ASP A 69 -23.72 -6.02 -4.31
C ASP A 69 -22.92 -5.39 -3.17
N ALA A 70 -22.38 -4.18 -3.38
CA ALA A 70 -21.62 -3.45 -2.34
C ALA A 70 -22.53 -3.00 -1.18
N GLU A 71 -23.76 -2.54 -1.47
CA GLU A 71 -24.76 -2.19 -0.46
C GLU A 71 -25.14 -3.38 0.40
N LYS A 72 -25.35 -4.57 -0.18
CA LYS A 72 -25.63 -5.80 0.58
C LYS A 72 -24.50 -6.19 1.52
N ILE A 73 -23.26 -5.89 1.17
CA ILE A 73 -22.10 -6.24 1.98
C ILE A 73 -21.90 -5.23 3.11
N VAL A 74 -22.12 -3.94 2.86
CA VAL A 74 -21.99 -2.91 3.91
C VAL A 74 -23.04 -3.08 5.02
N ASP A 75 -24.21 -3.67 4.70
CA ASP A 75 -25.28 -3.97 5.67
C ASP A 75 -24.97 -5.16 6.58
N ILE A 76 -23.87 -5.89 6.35
CA ILE A 76 -23.46 -7.01 7.20
C ILE A 76 -22.91 -6.47 8.53
N GLU A 77 -23.47 -6.92 9.65
CA GLU A 77 -22.97 -6.56 10.98
C GLU A 77 -21.50 -6.99 11.16
N GLY A 78 -20.63 -6.04 11.51
CA GLY A 78 -19.19 -6.22 11.65
C GLY A 78 -18.40 -5.81 10.40
N VAL A 79 -19.06 -5.25 9.38
CA VAL A 79 -18.42 -4.59 8.24
C VAL A 79 -18.41 -3.08 8.47
N ASP A 80 -17.24 -2.47 8.40
CA ASP A 80 -17.06 -1.03 8.66
C ASP A 80 -17.10 -0.20 7.39
N SER A 81 -16.50 -0.69 6.30
CA SER A 81 -16.43 0.02 5.03
C SER A 81 -16.32 -0.92 3.84
N VAL A 82 -16.98 -0.56 2.74
CA VAL A 82 -17.02 -1.33 1.50
C VAL A 82 -16.81 -0.41 0.31
N GLY A 83 -15.95 -0.80 -0.63
CA GLY A 83 -15.74 -0.07 -1.87
C GLY A 83 -15.54 -1.02 -3.06
N ARG A 84 -16.21 -0.74 -4.18
CA ARG A 84 -15.89 -1.42 -5.43
C ARG A 84 -14.55 -0.90 -5.94
N PHE A 85 -13.70 -1.79 -6.40
CA PHE A 85 -12.32 -1.49 -6.75
C PHE A 85 -11.95 -2.10 -8.10
N LEU A 86 -11.25 -1.31 -8.90
CA LEU A 86 -10.61 -1.74 -10.13
C LEU A 86 -9.12 -1.40 -10.04
N THR A 87 -8.26 -2.35 -10.37
CA THR A 87 -6.87 -2.05 -10.71
C THR A 87 -6.51 -2.75 -12.01
N VAL A 88 -5.85 -2.03 -12.91
CA VAL A 88 -5.47 -2.54 -14.23
C VAL A 88 -4.24 -1.83 -14.73
N ASN A 89 -3.33 -2.58 -15.37
CA ASN A 89 -2.16 -2.00 -16.02
C ASN A 89 -2.58 -1.37 -17.35
N VAL A 90 -2.25 -0.10 -17.52
CA VAL A 90 -2.55 0.68 -18.72
C VAL A 90 -1.29 1.41 -19.22
N ASP A 91 -1.18 1.59 -20.52
CA ASP A 91 -0.09 2.35 -21.12
C ASP A 91 -0.36 3.86 -21.02
N VAL A 92 0.72 4.62 -20.80
CA VAL A 92 0.66 6.09 -20.83
C VAL A 92 0.82 6.56 -22.27
N LYS A 93 -0.17 7.30 -22.77
CA LYS A 93 -0.16 7.83 -24.12
C LYS A 93 1.02 8.81 -24.31
N ASN A 94 1.67 8.75 -25.47
CA ASN A 94 2.82 9.59 -25.85
C ASN A 94 4.08 9.40 -24.95
N ALA A 95 4.13 8.38 -24.11
CA ALA A 95 5.28 8.03 -23.31
C ALA A 95 5.64 6.55 -23.59
N ALA A 96 6.31 6.30 -24.71
CA ALA A 96 6.58 4.95 -25.21
C ALA A 96 7.31 4.09 -24.15
N GLY A 97 6.71 2.97 -23.81
CA GLY A 97 7.23 2.05 -22.80
C GLY A 97 6.79 2.37 -21.36
N ASN A 98 6.14 3.49 -21.12
CA ASN A 98 5.62 3.83 -19.79
C ASN A 98 4.20 3.29 -19.60
N SER A 99 3.96 2.78 -18.41
CA SER A 99 2.67 2.25 -17.98
C SER A 99 2.39 2.60 -16.53
N VAL A 100 1.13 2.47 -16.12
CA VAL A 100 0.74 2.62 -14.72
C VAL A 100 -0.27 1.55 -14.33
N ALA A 101 -0.23 1.12 -13.08
CA ALA A 101 -1.34 0.45 -12.45
C ALA A 101 -2.43 1.51 -12.16
N LEU A 102 -3.45 1.55 -13.00
CA LEU A 102 -4.58 2.47 -12.87
C LEU A 102 -5.56 1.90 -11.86
N ALA A 103 -5.84 2.63 -10.79
CA ALA A 103 -6.79 2.28 -9.76
C ALA A 103 -8.01 3.19 -9.75
N VAL A 104 -9.18 2.62 -9.52
CA VAL A 104 -10.45 3.34 -9.33
C VAL A 104 -11.14 2.75 -8.11
N THR A 105 -11.50 3.60 -7.15
CA THR A 105 -12.30 3.19 -5.98
C THR A 105 -13.59 3.99 -5.90
N THR A 106 -14.70 3.32 -5.57
CA THR A 106 -16.00 3.99 -5.37
C THR A 106 -16.20 4.51 -3.95
N ASN A 107 -15.32 4.09 -3.02
CA ASN A 107 -15.34 4.57 -1.63
C ASN A 107 -13.91 4.77 -1.14
N PHE A 108 -13.57 6.01 -0.82
CA PHE A 108 -12.23 6.39 -0.37
C PHE A 108 -11.95 6.01 1.10
N ASN A 109 -12.94 5.51 1.84
CA ASN A 109 -12.75 5.00 3.20
C ASN A 109 -12.21 3.55 3.24
N VAL A 110 -11.92 2.95 2.07
CA VAL A 110 -11.27 1.65 1.94
C VAL A 110 -10.34 1.65 0.75
N SER A 111 -9.14 1.11 0.92
CA SER A 111 -8.09 1.11 -0.10
C SER A 111 -7.79 2.52 -0.65
N SER A 112 -7.68 3.47 0.26
CA SER A 112 -7.33 4.85 -0.02
C SER A 112 -5.82 5.03 -0.27
N PHE A 113 -5.40 6.26 -0.35
CA PHE A 113 -3.98 6.63 -0.46
C PHE A 113 -3.66 7.81 0.46
N VAL A 114 -2.39 7.96 0.80
CA VAL A 114 -1.87 9.14 1.49
C VAL A 114 -1.49 10.18 0.45
N LEU A 115 -2.07 11.38 0.56
CA LEU A 115 -1.73 12.53 -0.27
C LEU A 115 -0.38 13.10 0.17
N THR A 116 0.61 13.10 -0.72
CA THR A 116 1.92 13.72 -0.46
C THR A 116 1.87 15.23 -0.73
N SER A 117 1.21 15.62 -1.80
CA SER A 117 0.94 17.03 -2.13
C SER A 117 -0.12 17.15 -3.21
N GLY A 118 -0.79 18.28 -3.27
CA GLY A 118 -1.82 18.57 -4.27
C GLY A 118 -3.20 18.76 -3.66
N ASP A 119 -4.23 18.47 -4.44
CA ASP A 119 -5.64 18.58 -4.03
C ASP A 119 -6.11 17.27 -3.41
N GLU A 120 -7.02 17.32 -2.46
CA GLU A 120 -7.68 16.17 -1.87
C GLU A 120 -8.43 15.34 -2.92
N TYR A 121 -8.68 14.07 -2.61
CA TYR A 121 -9.40 13.19 -3.51
C TYR A 121 -10.85 13.63 -3.63
N ASP A 122 -11.31 13.78 -4.89
CA ASP A 122 -12.68 14.09 -5.23
C ASP A 122 -13.22 13.01 -6.19
N PRO A 123 -14.12 12.13 -5.72
CA PRO A 123 -14.68 11.05 -6.54
C PRO A 123 -15.55 11.57 -7.70
N GLU A 124 -16.10 12.79 -7.58
CA GLU A 124 -16.94 13.41 -8.59
C GLU A 124 -16.15 14.25 -9.62
N SER A 125 -14.85 14.35 -9.45
CA SER A 125 -14.00 15.09 -10.39
C SER A 125 -14.02 14.47 -11.78
N GLU A 126 -14.41 15.22 -12.80
CA GLU A 126 -14.48 14.74 -14.18
C GLU A 126 -13.11 14.64 -14.88
N ASP A 127 -12.06 15.21 -14.28
CA ASP A 127 -10.69 15.21 -14.82
C ASP A 127 -9.62 14.84 -13.79
N GLY A 128 -10.00 14.29 -12.61
CA GLY A 128 -9.11 14.05 -11.48
C GLY A 128 -8.18 12.85 -11.66
N VAL A 129 -6.87 13.09 -11.59
CA VAL A 129 -5.82 12.07 -11.55
C VAL A 129 -4.88 12.34 -10.39
N TRP A 130 -4.68 11.33 -9.53
CA TRP A 130 -3.70 11.31 -8.44
C TRP A 130 -2.65 10.25 -8.74
N ILE A 131 -1.40 10.66 -8.89
CA ILE A 131 -0.33 9.79 -9.41
C ILE A 131 0.77 9.58 -8.37
N SER A 132 1.44 8.44 -8.43
CA SER A 132 2.61 8.14 -7.59
C SER A 132 3.61 9.29 -7.61
N ASP A 133 4.02 9.75 -6.43
CA ASP A 133 5.02 10.80 -6.24
C ASP A 133 6.36 10.42 -6.91
N ARG A 134 6.80 9.17 -6.74
CA ARG A 134 8.05 8.65 -7.32
C ARG A 134 8.01 8.58 -8.85
N TYR A 135 6.87 8.12 -9.41
CA TYR A 135 6.72 8.07 -10.87
C TYR A 135 6.69 9.48 -11.46
N ALA A 136 5.97 10.40 -10.81
CA ALA A 136 5.89 11.78 -11.24
C ALA A 136 7.28 12.47 -11.20
N GLU A 137 8.05 12.27 -10.12
CA GLU A 137 9.41 12.81 -9.99
C GLU A 137 10.34 12.30 -11.11
N LYS A 138 10.33 10.98 -11.38
CA LYS A 138 11.18 10.37 -12.40
C LYS A 138 10.84 10.81 -13.83
N ASN A 139 9.57 11.12 -14.09
CA ASN A 139 9.07 11.52 -15.41
C ASN A 139 8.85 13.03 -15.55
N GLY A 140 9.18 13.83 -14.53
CA GLY A 140 9.05 15.29 -14.57
C GLY A 140 7.62 15.80 -14.62
N ILE A 141 6.64 15.00 -14.15
CA ILE A 141 5.22 15.30 -14.16
C ILE A 141 4.89 16.29 -13.04
N LYS A 142 4.10 17.33 -13.36
CA LYS A 142 3.72 18.39 -12.43
C LYS A 142 2.21 18.44 -12.22
N LYS A 143 1.79 19.02 -11.09
CA LYS A 143 0.38 19.33 -10.84
C LYS A 143 -0.18 20.21 -11.95
N GLY A 144 -1.34 19.84 -12.47
CA GLY A 144 -2.03 20.47 -13.56
C GLY A 144 -1.68 19.96 -14.96
N ASP A 145 -0.62 19.16 -15.10
CA ASP A 145 -0.28 18.51 -16.37
C ASP A 145 -1.41 17.57 -16.80
N ALA A 146 -1.67 17.51 -18.09
CA ALA A 146 -2.59 16.56 -18.68
C ALA A 146 -1.88 15.21 -18.88
N ILE A 147 -2.55 14.13 -18.52
CA ILE A 147 -2.08 12.76 -18.75
C ILE A 147 -3.21 11.93 -19.36
N SER A 148 -2.85 11.04 -20.28
CA SER A 148 -3.81 10.13 -20.92
C SER A 148 -3.37 8.69 -20.77
N PHE A 149 -4.30 7.82 -20.41
CA PHE A 149 -4.11 6.38 -20.27
C PHE A 149 -4.90 5.64 -21.34
N VAL A 150 -4.34 4.57 -21.88
CA VAL A 150 -5.01 3.72 -22.87
C VAL A 150 -5.57 2.49 -22.18
N TYR A 151 -6.90 2.40 -22.10
CA TYR A 151 -7.63 1.27 -21.51
C TYR A 151 -8.49 0.57 -22.58
N GLY A 152 -7.99 -0.54 -23.12
CA GLY A 152 -8.63 -1.21 -24.25
C GLY A 152 -8.74 -0.28 -25.46
N ASN A 153 -9.96 0.04 -25.87
CA ASN A 153 -10.24 0.99 -26.97
C ASN A 153 -10.58 2.41 -26.46
N ALA A 154 -10.60 2.62 -25.15
CA ALA A 154 -10.89 3.90 -24.55
C ALA A 154 -9.62 4.64 -24.16
N GLU A 155 -9.70 5.97 -24.17
CA GLU A 155 -8.66 6.85 -23.68
C GLU A 155 -9.20 7.62 -22.46
N ILE A 156 -8.52 7.44 -21.31
CA ILE A 156 -8.86 8.15 -20.07
C ILE A 156 -7.90 9.32 -19.96
N THR A 157 -8.39 10.53 -20.22
CA THR A 157 -7.58 11.76 -20.16
C THR A 157 -8.01 12.62 -18.98
N GLY A 158 -7.05 12.95 -18.11
CA GLY A 158 -7.29 13.79 -16.95
C GLY A 158 -6.14 14.74 -16.67
N LYS A 159 -6.27 15.48 -15.57
CA LYS A 159 -5.24 16.38 -15.04
C LYS A 159 -4.70 15.89 -13.72
N ILE A 160 -3.42 16.01 -13.54
CA ILE A 160 -2.77 15.70 -12.26
C ILE A 160 -3.24 16.67 -11.18
N LYS A 161 -4.02 16.16 -10.23
CA LYS A 161 -4.52 16.93 -9.07
C LYS A 161 -3.56 16.79 -7.87
N GLY A 162 -2.93 15.63 -7.71
CA GLY A 162 -2.06 15.39 -6.56
C GLY A 162 -1.07 14.24 -6.76
N PHE A 163 -0.12 14.18 -5.84
CA PHE A 163 0.90 13.14 -5.75
C PHE A 163 0.65 12.30 -4.52
N ILE A 164 0.75 10.98 -4.66
CA ILE A 164 0.23 10.04 -3.68
C ILE A 164 1.19 8.89 -3.37
N LYS A 165 0.95 8.27 -2.20
CA LYS A 165 1.45 6.94 -1.83
C LYS A 165 0.26 6.06 -1.48
N ALA A 166 0.18 4.87 -2.06
CA ALA A 166 -0.93 3.94 -1.86
C ALA A 166 -0.42 2.57 -1.40
N ALA A 167 -1.01 2.04 -0.32
CA ALA A 167 -0.63 0.74 0.23
C ALA A 167 -0.98 -0.41 -0.72
N GLU A 168 -2.09 -0.32 -1.46
CA GLU A 168 -2.47 -1.29 -2.50
C GLU A 168 -1.41 -1.43 -3.62
N GLN A 169 -0.58 -0.41 -3.81
CA GLN A 169 0.47 -0.33 -4.82
C GLN A 169 1.88 -0.28 -4.21
N MET A 170 2.05 -0.76 -2.98
CA MET A 170 3.34 -0.76 -2.28
C MET A 170 4.41 -1.51 -3.08
N ILE A 171 4.02 -2.62 -3.73
CA ILE A 171 4.85 -3.38 -4.65
C ILE A 171 4.37 -3.09 -6.07
N CYS A 172 4.85 -1.96 -6.62
CA CYS A 172 4.50 -1.51 -7.96
C CYS A 172 5.50 -2.08 -8.97
N VAL A 173 5.18 -3.26 -9.52
CA VAL A 173 5.96 -3.90 -10.58
C VAL A 173 5.08 -4.10 -11.81
N ARG A 174 5.67 -3.94 -13.00
CA ARG A 174 4.93 -4.05 -14.27
C ARG A 174 4.46 -5.49 -14.54
N ASP A 175 5.30 -6.44 -14.23
CA ASP A 175 5.02 -7.86 -14.37
C ASP A 175 5.79 -8.71 -13.34
N LYS A 176 5.44 -9.99 -13.24
CA LYS A 176 6.00 -10.92 -12.23
C LYS A 176 7.49 -11.23 -12.43
N THR A 177 8.10 -10.83 -13.53
CA THR A 177 9.54 -11.05 -13.80
C THR A 177 10.40 -9.93 -13.26
N GLN A 178 9.79 -8.79 -12.94
CA GLN A 178 10.46 -7.63 -12.37
C GLN A 178 10.65 -7.81 -10.86
N LEU A 179 11.90 -7.85 -10.40
CA LEU A 179 12.23 -8.08 -8.99
C LEU A 179 12.11 -6.82 -8.12
N MET A 180 12.25 -5.64 -8.73
CA MET A 180 12.20 -4.36 -8.01
C MET A 180 11.38 -3.33 -8.80
N PRO A 181 10.64 -2.43 -8.13
CA PRO A 181 9.94 -1.34 -8.79
C PRO A 181 10.88 -0.44 -9.59
N ASP A 182 10.50 -0.12 -10.82
CA ASP A 182 11.16 0.88 -11.66
C ASP A 182 10.19 2.01 -12.00
N PHE A 183 10.18 3.04 -11.17
CA PHE A 183 9.30 4.19 -11.33
C PHE A 183 9.67 5.09 -12.52
N SER A 184 10.73 4.80 -13.28
CA SER A 184 11.00 5.52 -14.53
C SER A 184 10.10 5.04 -15.67
N THR A 185 9.65 3.78 -15.63
CA THR A 185 8.83 3.15 -16.67
C THR A 185 7.47 2.67 -16.20
N HIS A 186 7.32 2.35 -14.90
CA HIS A 186 6.06 1.87 -14.34
C HIS A 186 5.76 2.53 -13.01
N GLY A 187 4.53 3.02 -12.86
CA GLY A 187 4.04 3.63 -11.64
C GLY A 187 2.60 3.23 -11.35
N TYR A 188 1.92 4.01 -10.54
CA TYR A 188 0.48 3.84 -10.31
C TYR A 188 -0.22 5.18 -10.27
N ALA A 189 -1.51 5.17 -10.59
CA ALA A 189 -2.37 6.34 -10.54
C ALA A 189 -3.78 5.95 -10.09
N TYR A 190 -4.41 6.82 -9.32
CA TYR A 190 -5.83 6.76 -9.03
C TYR A 190 -6.56 7.79 -9.91
N VAL A 191 -7.67 7.37 -10.48
CA VAL A 191 -8.59 8.28 -11.16
C VAL A 191 -9.94 8.24 -10.45
N SER A 192 -10.68 9.36 -10.56
CA SER A 192 -12.03 9.41 -9.99
C SER A 192 -12.98 8.44 -10.71
N PRO A 193 -13.97 7.88 -10.02
CA PRO A 193 -15.04 7.10 -10.64
C PRO A 193 -15.78 7.87 -11.74
N ALA A 194 -15.98 9.17 -11.55
CA ALA A 194 -16.62 10.05 -12.56
C ALA A 194 -15.80 10.11 -13.86
N LEU A 195 -14.48 10.36 -13.77
CA LEU A 195 -13.60 10.35 -14.94
C LEU A 195 -13.58 8.98 -15.62
N TYR A 196 -13.44 7.90 -14.86
CA TYR A 196 -13.43 6.54 -15.40
C TYR A 196 -14.71 6.24 -16.18
N LYS A 197 -15.88 6.50 -15.56
CA LYS A 197 -17.18 6.25 -16.17
C LYS A 197 -17.41 7.11 -17.42
N ASN A 198 -17.06 8.41 -17.36
CA ASN A 198 -17.22 9.33 -18.49
C ASN A 198 -16.35 8.91 -19.68
N ALA A 199 -15.11 8.50 -19.44
CA ALA A 199 -14.15 8.14 -20.49
C ALA A 199 -14.42 6.76 -21.12
N THR A 200 -14.88 5.79 -20.32
CA THR A 200 -15.03 4.39 -20.78
C THR A 200 -16.50 4.01 -21.05
N GLY A 201 -17.45 4.71 -20.46
CA GLY A 201 -18.86 4.31 -20.43
C GLY A 201 -19.15 3.10 -19.55
N LEU A 202 -18.17 2.61 -18.79
CA LEU A 202 -18.27 1.39 -17.99
C LEU A 202 -18.54 1.71 -16.51
N ASP A 203 -19.30 0.84 -15.86
CA ASP A 203 -19.42 0.73 -14.40
C ASP A 203 -18.94 -0.67 -13.96
N TYR A 204 -17.68 -0.99 -14.36
CA TYR A 204 -17.09 -2.32 -14.17
C TYR A 204 -16.03 -2.31 -13.09
N TYR A 205 -16.29 -3.06 -12.03
CA TYR A 205 -15.39 -3.24 -10.89
C TYR A 205 -15.31 -4.73 -10.55
N PRO A 206 -14.19 -5.40 -10.88
CA PRO A 206 -14.03 -6.83 -10.66
C PRO A 206 -13.77 -7.21 -9.20
N GLN A 207 -13.60 -6.22 -8.34
CA GLN A 207 -13.23 -6.42 -6.95
C GLN A 207 -14.09 -5.56 -6.03
N ILE A 208 -14.40 -6.10 -4.85
CA ILE A 208 -14.89 -5.35 -3.70
C ILE A 208 -13.84 -5.45 -2.60
N ASN A 209 -13.42 -4.31 -2.07
CA ASN A 209 -12.55 -4.17 -0.92
C ASN A 209 -13.38 -3.87 0.31
N VAL A 210 -13.05 -4.52 1.42
CA VAL A 210 -13.84 -4.46 2.67
C VAL A 210 -12.91 -4.26 3.85
N VAL A 211 -13.27 -3.32 4.73
CA VAL A 211 -12.72 -3.20 6.08
C VAL A 211 -13.71 -3.83 7.04
N SER A 212 -13.27 -4.81 7.83
CA SER A 212 -14.15 -5.57 8.72
C SER A 212 -13.37 -6.18 9.88
N ASN A 213 -14.00 -6.26 11.04
CA ASN A 213 -13.46 -6.90 12.24
C ASN A 213 -13.88 -8.39 12.37
N LEU A 214 -14.63 -8.93 11.42
CA LEU A 214 -15.04 -10.33 11.41
C LEU A 214 -13.89 -11.27 11.11
N GLN A 215 -13.98 -12.52 11.60
CA GLN A 215 -13.06 -13.58 11.18
C GLN A 215 -13.41 -14.07 9.78
N LYS A 216 -12.43 -14.59 9.04
CA LYS A 216 -12.56 -14.99 7.62
C LYS A 216 -13.76 -15.91 7.35
N ASP A 217 -13.96 -16.91 8.20
CA ASP A 217 -15.02 -17.92 8.00
C ASP A 217 -16.41 -17.30 8.18
N ASP A 218 -16.60 -16.51 9.26
CA ASP A 218 -17.84 -15.78 9.53
C ASP A 218 -18.14 -14.75 8.43
N PHE A 219 -17.13 -14.01 8.00
CA PHE A 219 -17.25 -13.04 6.92
C PHE A 219 -17.66 -13.74 5.61
N SER A 220 -17.00 -14.85 5.25
CA SER A 220 -17.29 -15.60 4.03
C SER A 220 -18.71 -16.18 4.02
N GLU A 221 -19.17 -16.71 5.16
CA GLU A 221 -20.54 -17.22 5.29
C GLU A 221 -21.58 -16.11 5.09
N LYS A 222 -21.41 -14.99 5.80
CA LYS A 222 -22.34 -13.85 5.72
C LYS A 222 -22.38 -13.23 4.33
N VAL A 223 -21.21 -13.06 3.67
CA VAL A 223 -21.13 -12.54 2.29
C VAL A 223 -21.81 -13.47 1.30
N ASN A 224 -21.57 -14.77 1.39
CA ASN A 224 -22.22 -15.75 0.51
C ASN A 224 -23.73 -15.75 0.69
N ALA A 225 -24.21 -15.60 1.93
CA ALA A 225 -25.64 -15.48 2.22
C ALA A 225 -26.23 -14.17 1.64
N ALA A 226 -25.55 -13.03 1.83
CA ALA A 226 -26.00 -11.72 1.35
C ALA A 226 -26.05 -11.64 -0.18
N LEU A 227 -25.04 -12.22 -0.86
CA LEU A 227 -24.96 -12.21 -2.32
C LEU A 227 -25.70 -13.38 -3.00
N GLY A 228 -26.14 -14.40 -2.23
CA GLY A 228 -26.81 -15.58 -2.76
C GLY A 228 -25.91 -16.43 -3.69
N LYS A 229 -24.60 -16.31 -3.59
CA LYS A 229 -23.62 -17.03 -4.42
C LYS A 229 -22.32 -17.27 -3.64
N THR A 230 -21.60 -18.33 -3.99
CA THR A 230 -20.25 -18.56 -3.45
C THR A 230 -19.27 -17.54 -4.03
N THR A 231 -18.52 -16.89 -3.16
CA THR A 231 -17.60 -15.81 -3.52
C THR A 231 -16.16 -16.17 -3.07
N ILE A 232 -15.19 -15.82 -3.89
CA ILE A 232 -13.77 -15.96 -3.51
C ILE A 232 -13.44 -14.80 -2.58
N VAL A 233 -13.08 -15.13 -1.33
CA VAL A 233 -12.66 -14.18 -0.30
C VAL A 233 -11.15 -14.32 -0.08
N LEU A 234 -10.42 -13.26 -0.41
CA LEU A 234 -9.00 -13.12 -0.10
C LEU A 234 -8.86 -12.22 1.13
N THR A 235 -7.93 -12.56 2.01
CA THR A 235 -7.57 -11.73 3.16
C THR A 235 -6.42 -10.77 2.81
N LYS A 236 -6.09 -9.84 3.69
CA LYS A 236 -4.92 -8.97 3.49
C LYS A 236 -3.62 -9.77 3.45
N GLU A 237 -3.52 -10.86 4.21
CA GLU A 237 -2.37 -11.76 4.24
C GLU A 237 -2.17 -12.50 2.90
N ASP A 238 -3.25 -12.71 2.12
CA ASP A 238 -3.19 -13.28 0.79
C ASP A 238 -2.63 -12.30 -0.26
N THR A 239 -2.42 -11.02 0.10
CA THR A 239 -1.85 -10.00 -0.80
C THR A 239 -0.32 -10.00 -0.74
N ILE A 240 0.32 -9.78 -1.90
CA ILE A 240 1.79 -9.72 -1.98
C ILE A 240 2.33 -8.57 -1.12
N ALA A 241 1.66 -7.42 -1.11
CA ALA A 241 2.08 -6.24 -0.37
C ALA A 241 2.15 -6.51 1.15
N TYR A 242 1.09 -7.09 1.70
CA TYR A 242 1.01 -7.34 3.15
C TYR A 242 1.88 -8.53 3.56
N SER A 243 1.87 -9.64 2.81
CA SER A 243 2.66 -10.83 3.13
C SER A 243 4.17 -10.59 3.05
N GLN A 244 4.65 -9.75 2.13
CA GLN A 244 6.06 -9.33 2.11
C GLN A 244 6.38 -8.42 3.29
N ALA A 245 5.49 -7.51 3.64
CA ALA A 245 5.65 -6.65 4.79
C ALA A 245 5.78 -7.44 6.10
N GLU A 246 4.93 -8.46 6.31
CA GLU A 246 5.06 -9.38 7.45
C GLU A 246 6.36 -10.19 7.40
N GLY A 247 6.72 -10.73 6.23
CA GLY A 247 7.94 -11.51 6.05
C GLY A 247 9.20 -10.73 6.40
N GLU A 248 9.33 -9.49 5.95
CA GLU A 248 10.47 -8.63 6.27
C GLU A 248 10.55 -8.32 7.78
N VAL A 249 9.40 -8.11 8.43
CA VAL A 249 9.34 -7.87 9.89
C VAL A 249 9.76 -9.12 10.67
N ASP A 250 9.30 -10.29 10.28
CA ASP A 250 9.65 -11.55 10.96
C ASP A 250 11.12 -11.91 10.76
N GLU A 251 11.68 -11.70 9.56
CA GLU A 251 13.12 -11.87 9.32
C GLU A 251 13.94 -10.89 10.18
N GLY A 252 13.53 -9.65 10.30
CA GLY A 252 14.18 -8.66 11.15
C GLY A 252 14.18 -9.04 12.63
N LYS A 253 13.07 -9.58 13.13
CA LYS A 253 12.94 -10.06 14.52
C LYS A 253 13.83 -11.29 14.81
N THR A 254 14.06 -12.14 13.81
CA THR A 254 14.89 -13.35 13.97
C THR A 254 16.39 -13.05 13.89
N MET A 255 16.80 -11.93 13.28
CA MET A 255 18.20 -11.50 13.18
C MET A 255 18.68 -10.60 14.33
N GLY A 256 17.79 -10.09 15.17
CA GLY A 256 18.07 -9.26 16.35
C GLY A 256 17.97 -10.04 17.64
#